data_54d81736a6a5d3ebc67e8482adf7172e
#
_entry.id   54d81736a6a5d3ebc67e8482adf7172e
#
_cell.length_a   1.000
_cell.length_b   1.000
_cell.length_c   1.000
_cell.angle_alpha   90.00
_cell.angle_beta   90.00
_cell.angle_gamma   90.00
#
_symmetry.space_group_name_H-M   'P 1'
#
loop_
_entity.id
_entity.type
_entity.pdbx_description
1 polymer ?
#
loop_
_entity_poly.entity_id
_entity_poly.type
_entity_poly.pdbx_seq_one_letter_code
_entity_poly.pdbx_strand_id
1 'polypeptide(L)'
;MRMGNIWAPLAKAIAATGTDRHVDCLIDLIGADIAHDLVTVTRYSATKTPEFVKHRRFSDEMVRRYLDNYYVFDPFYASWRSQRRLGIMPLKGLANEEAKRGQYIAGFLAQSEICDEVGIMLADGGDWCLGIFLDRSTVSFKDSEIALLTERLPVFEALHALDIKARGSDFSRTSAPSGLGASPQQKPRVPESLWPELSSRERELVQLILAGHPTANIAERLGITVGTVKNHRRRIYEKLDITTERELFLQFFQHLGPAA
;
A
#
# COMPACT_ATOMS: atom_id res chain seq x y z
N MET A 1 11.01 24.48 -19.24
CA MET A 1 10.33 24.11 -18.00
C MET A 1 10.76 25.10 -16.93
N ARG A 2 9.87 25.97 -16.42
CA ARG A 2 10.22 26.85 -15.30
C ARG A 2 10.39 25.97 -14.07
N MET A 3 11.60 25.82 -13.56
CA MET A 3 11.83 25.23 -12.24
C MET A 3 11.05 26.10 -11.23
N GLY A 4 10.09 25.53 -10.55
CA GLY A 4 9.37 26.19 -9.47
C GLY A 4 10.39 26.69 -8.43
N ASN A 5 10.06 27.74 -7.71
CA ASN A 5 10.89 28.19 -6.60
C ASN A 5 10.76 27.21 -5.43
N ILE A 6 11.63 26.18 -5.43
CA ILE A 6 11.61 25.11 -4.42
C ILE A 6 12.13 25.59 -3.05
N TRP A 7 12.82 26.75 -2.99
CA TRP A 7 13.51 27.21 -1.77
C TRP A 7 12.55 27.51 -0.63
N ALA A 8 11.39 28.11 -0.93
CA ALA A 8 10.41 28.42 0.10
C ALA A 8 9.74 27.15 0.68
N PRO A 9 9.28 26.17 -0.14
CA PRO A 9 8.84 24.87 0.37
C PRO A 9 9.92 24.12 1.14
N LEU A 10 11.18 24.15 0.66
CA LEU A 10 12.31 23.50 1.35
C LEU A 10 12.55 24.10 2.73
N ALA A 11 12.58 25.44 2.84
CA ALA A 11 12.75 26.11 4.13
C ALA A 11 11.63 25.74 5.11
N LYS A 12 10.37 25.63 4.64
CA LYS A 12 9.24 25.18 5.45
C LYS A 12 9.39 23.72 5.89
N ALA A 13 9.85 22.84 4.99
CA ALA A 13 10.06 21.45 5.31
C ALA A 13 11.16 21.24 6.35
N ILE A 14 12.27 22.02 6.25
CA ILE A 14 13.34 22.03 7.26
C ILE A 14 12.79 22.50 8.62
N ALA A 15 12.06 23.61 8.66
CA ALA A 15 11.48 24.14 9.90
C ALA A 15 10.41 23.23 10.53
N ALA A 16 9.84 22.33 9.76
CA ALA A 16 8.81 21.39 10.21
C ALA A 16 9.40 20.08 10.77
N THR A 17 10.69 19.81 10.63
CA THR A 17 11.32 18.60 11.17
C THR A 17 11.13 18.52 12.68
N GLY A 18 10.77 17.33 13.19
CA GLY A 18 10.45 17.10 14.61
C GLY A 18 9.04 17.58 15.02
N THR A 19 8.23 18.06 14.09
CA THR A 19 6.85 18.50 14.36
C THR A 19 5.81 17.66 13.60
N ASP A 20 4.53 17.74 14.00
CA ASP A 20 3.43 17.04 13.30
C ASP A 20 3.16 17.56 11.89
N ARG A 21 3.75 18.72 11.54
CA ARG A 21 3.66 19.31 10.22
C ARG A 21 4.68 18.76 9.22
N HIS A 22 5.62 17.90 9.66
CA HIS A 22 6.70 17.41 8.81
C HIS A 22 6.17 16.76 7.52
N VAL A 23 5.25 15.81 7.63
CA VAL A 23 4.70 15.11 6.47
C VAL A 23 3.98 16.06 5.52
N ASP A 24 3.20 17.01 6.03
CA ASP A 24 2.53 18.02 5.19
C ASP A 24 3.52 18.90 4.42
N CYS A 25 4.56 19.37 5.09
CA CYS A 25 5.57 20.20 4.46
C CYS A 25 6.43 19.41 3.45
N LEU A 26 6.63 18.11 3.69
CA LEU A 26 7.31 17.24 2.75
C LEU A 26 6.46 17.02 1.49
N ILE A 27 5.14 16.79 1.63
CA ILE A 27 4.20 16.72 0.49
C ILE A 27 4.19 18.05 -0.28
N ASP A 28 4.16 19.19 0.40
CA ASP A 28 4.19 20.52 -0.25
C ASP A 28 5.50 20.76 -1.02
N LEU A 29 6.62 20.27 -0.49
CA LEU A 29 7.92 20.35 -1.17
C LEU A 29 7.93 19.50 -2.45
N ILE A 30 7.43 18.28 -2.38
CA ILE A 30 7.31 17.39 -3.54
C ILE A 30 6.36 18.00 -4.58
N GLY A 31 5.22 18.51 -4.14
CA GLY A 31 4.19 19.13 -4.99
C GLY A 31 4.63 20.44 -5.65
N ALA A 32 5.70 21.09 -5.17
CA ALA A 32 6.24 22.29 -5.80
C ALA A 32 6.83 22.01 -7.20
N ASP A 33 7.36 20.80 -7.40
CA ASP A 33 7.94 20.37 -8.67
C ASP A 33 7.05 19.41 -9.46
N ILE A 34 6.22 18.61 -8.78
CA ILE A 34 5.44 17.52 -9.38
C ILE A 34 3.94 17.72 -9.12
N ALA A 35 3.21 18.07 -10.18
CA ALA A 35 1.76 18.18 -10.10
C ALA A 35 1.12 16.79 -9.88
N HIS A 36 0.16 16.74 -8.97
CA HIS A 36 -0.61 15.55 -8.62
C HIS A 36 -2.03 15.96 -8.22
N ASP A 37 -2.97 15.02 -8.30
CA ASP A 37 -4.37 15.27 -7.96
C ASP A 37 -4.69 14.84 -6.53
N LEU A 38 -4.19 13.67 -6.13
CA LEU A 38 -4.38 13.10 -4.79
C LEU A 38 -3.03 12.74 -4.18
N VAL A 39 -3.01 12.62 -2.86
CA VAL A 39 -1.86 12.10 -2.10
C VAL A 39 -2.36 11.17 -1.01
N THR A 40 -1.72 10.03 -0.90
CA THR A 40 -1.86 9.15 0.25
C THR A 40 -0.52 8.91 0.91
N VAL A 41 -0.50 8.78 2.23
CA VAL A 41 0.70 8.51 3.02
C VAL A 41 0.43 7.33 3.93
N THR A 42 1.19 6.27 3.75
CA THR A 42 1.03 5.02 4.49
C THR A 42 2.38 4.59 5.07
N ARG A 43 2.36 4.07 6.30
CA ARG A 43 3.53 3.41 6.90
C ARG A 43 3.39 1.92 6.73
N TYR A 44 4.43 1.29 6.23
CA TYR A 44 4.53 -0.15 6.07
C TYR A 44 5.47 -0.75 7.11
N SER A 45 5.05 -1.84 7.74
CA SER A 45 5.85 -2.64 8.65
C SER A 45 6.09 -4.04 8.11
N ALA A 46 7.23 -4.62 8.45
CA ALA A 46 7.52 -6.01 8.13
C ALA A 46 6.56 -7.00 8.79
N THR A 47 6.08 -6.65 9.97
CA THR A 47 5.38 -7.57 10.88
C THR A 47 3.97 -7.14 11.25
N LYS A 48 3.64 -5.85 11.02
CA LYS A 48 2.34 -5.26 11.35
C LYS A 48 1.57 -4.90 10.08
N THR A 49 0.27 -4.69 10.22
CA THR A 49 -0.58 -4.12 9.16
C THR A 49 -0.14 -2.69 8.82
N PRO A 50 -0.35 -2.23 7.58
CA PRO A 50 -0.10 -0.85 7.21
C PRO A 50 -0.87 0.14 8.09
N GLU A 51 -0.23 1.26 8.38
CA GLU A 51 -0.84 2.38 9.10
C GLU A 51 -1.06 3.53 8.11
N PHE A 52 -2.30 3.99 7.99
CA PHE A 52 -2.61 5.15 7.17
C PHE A 52 -2.27 6.42 7.95
N VAL A 53 -1.35 7.21 7.44
CA VAL A 53 -0.85 8.42 8.15
C VAL A 53 -1.67 9.63 7.77
N LYS A 54 -1.89 9.84 6.45
CA LYS A 54 -2.56 11.04 5.94
C LYS A 54 -3.01 10.83 4.49
N HIS A 55 -4.00 11.62 4.08
CA HIS A 55 -4.39 11.74 2.67
C HIS A 55 -4.82 13.17 2.34
N ARG A 56 -4.74 13.53 1.06
CA ARG A 56 -5.31 14.76 0.51
C ARG A 56 -6.19 14.41 -0.68
N ARG A 57 -7.43 14.89 -0.68
CA ARG A 57 -8.45 14.66 -1.72
C ARG A 57 -8.85 13.19 -1.92
N PHE A 58 -8.48 12.31 -1.02
CA PHE A 58 -8.88 10.91 -1.01
C PHE A 58 -10.01 10.74 0.01
N SER A 59 -11.01 9.88 -0.24
CA SER A 59 -12.12 9.74 0.69
C SER A 59 -11.80 8.81 1.85
N ASP A 60 -12.38 9.06 3.03
CA ASP A 60 -12.24 8.18 4.20
C ASP A 60 -12.77 6.77 3.94
N GLU A 61 -13.77 6.64 3.07
CA GLU A 61 -14.32 5.35 2.64
C GLU A 61 -13.27 4.56 1.86
N MET A 62 -12.57 5.19 0.92
CA MET A 62 -11.50 4.54 0.16
C MET A 62 -10.31 4.15 1.05
N VAL A 63 -9.99 4.97 2.07
CA VAL A 63 -8.98 4.62 3.07
C VAL A 63 -9.36 3.36 3.83
N ARG A 64 -10.61 3.27 4.31
CA ARG A 64 -11.10 2.08 5.01
C ARG A 64 -11.04 0.85 4.11
N ARG A 65 -11.54 0.95 2.89
CA ARG A 65 -11.50 -0.14 1.91
C ARG A 65 -10.07 -0.61 1.62
N TYR A 66 -9.12 0.33 1.47
CA TYR A 66 -7.71 -0.01 1.30
C TYR A 66 -7.18 -0.81 2.50
N LEU A 67 -7.36 -0.31 3.72
CA LEU A 67 -6.87 -0.96 4.95
C LEU A 67 -7.54 -2.31 5.24
N ASP A 68 -8.82 -2.45 4.89
CA ASP A 68 -9.57 -3.68 5.15
C ASP A 68 -9.23 -4.79 4.15
N ASN A 69 -9.00 -4.44 2.87
CA ASN A 69 -8.98 -5.45 1.82
C ASN A 69 -7.88 -5.28 0.75
N TYR A 70 -7.51 -4.05 0.38
CA TYR A 70 -6.69 -3.84 -0.82
C TYR A 70 -5.19 -3.76 -0.59
N TYR A 71 -4.72 -3.40 0.59
CA TYR A 71 -3.27 -3.23 0.86
C TYR A 71 -2.45 -4.49 0.58
N VAL A 72 -3.05 -5.69 0.68
CA VAL A 72 -2.37 -6.97 0.40
C VAL A 72 -2.04 -7.15 -1.08
N PHE A 73 -2.73 -6.42 -1.95
CA PHE A 73 -2.55 -6.41 -3.41
C PHE A 73 -1.77 -5.20 -3.90
N ASP A 74 -1.52 -4.26 -3.01
CA ASP A 74 -0.74 -3.07 -3.30
C ASP A 74 0.68 -3.47 -3.76
N PRO A 75 1.06 -3.15 -5.02
CA PRO A 75 2.35 -3.53 -5.56
C PRO A 75 3.53 -2.82 -4.85
N PHE A 76 3.31 -1.66 -4.28
CA PHE A 76 4.32 -0.95 -3.50
C PHE A 76 4.57 -1.65 -2.16
N TYR A 77 3.50 -2.02 -1.46
CA TYR A 77 3.60 -2.81 -0.23
C TYR A 77 4.25 -4.17 -0.49
N ALA A 78 3.86 -4.87 -1.57
CA ALA A 78 4.42 -6.15 -1.96
C ALA A 78 5.92 -6.04 -2.28
N SER A 79 6.33 -5.03 -3.05
CA SER A 79 7.73 -4.76 -3.40
C SER A 79 8.57 -4.44 -2.16
N TRP A 80 8.06 -3.57 -1.28
CA TRP A 80 8.77 -3.24 -0.05
C TRP A 80 8.87 -4.46 0.88
N ARG A 81 7.78 -5.20 1.06
CA ARG A 81 7.75 -6.36 1.96
C ARG A 81 8.69 -7.48 1.54
N SER A 82 8.82 -7.75 0.23
CA SER A 82 9.65 -8.82 -0.31
C SER A 82 11.12 -8.44 -0.45
N GLN A 83 11.42 -7.19 -0.83
CA GLN A 83 12.75 -6.75 -1.23
C GLN A 83 13.29 -5.58 -0.39
N ARG A 84 12.50 -5.03 0.54
CA ARG A 84 12.83 -3.79 1.29
C ARG A 84 13.19 -2.64 0.38
N ARG A 85 12.59 -2.60 -0.80
CA ARG A 85 12.88 -1.59 -1.80
C ARG A 85 12.41 -0.21 -1.34
N LEU A 86 13.33 0.75 -1.38
CA LEU A 86 13.10 2.18 -1.10
C LEU A 86 13.34 2.99 -2.36
N GLY A 87 13.00 4.26 -2.32
CA GLY A 87 13.22 5.21 -3.42
C GLY A 87 11.98 5.53 -4.22
N ILE A 88 12.17 6.03 -5.43
CA ILE A 88 11.09 6.40 -6.35
C ILE A 88 10.63 5.16 -7.11
N MET A 89 9.35 4.87 -7.04
CA MET A 89 8.74 3.69 -7.67
C MET A 89 7.51 4.12 -8.49
N PRO A 90 7.61 4.21 -9.82
CA PRO A 90 6.43 4.36 -10.67
C PRO A 90 5.62 3.06 -10.69
N LEU A 91 4.29 3.15 -10.64
CA LEU A 91 3.38 2.00 -10.70
C LEU A 91 3.62 1.14 -11.94
N LYS A 92 3.84 1.78 -13.11
CA LYS A 92 4.16 1.14 -14.39
C LYS A 92 5.35 0.16 -14.26
N GLY A 93 6.39 0.50 -13.47
CA GLY A 93 7.57 -0.35 -13.22
C GLY A 93 7.30 -1.52 -12.30
N LEU A 94 6.23 -1.46 -11.52
CA LEU A 94 5.82 -2.50 -10.58
C LEU A 94 4.78 -3.46 -11.17
N ALA A 95 4.02 -3.02 -12.17
CA ALA A 95 2.91 -3.77 -12.76
C ALA A 95 3.34 -5.02 -13.54
N ASN A 96 4.61 -5.16 -13.91
CA ASN A 96 5.12 -6.26 -14.73
C ASN A 96 5.38 -7.57 -13.98
N GLU A 97 5.25 -7.58 -12.66
CA GLU A 97 5.48 -8.78 -11.86
C GLU A 97 4.17 -9.43 -11.38
N GLU A 98 3.49 -10.19 -12.23
CA GLU A 98 2.36 -11.07 -11.90
C GLU A 98 0.92 -10.47 -11.88
N ALA A 99 -0.03 -11.37 -12.21
CA ALA A 99 -1.47 -11.14 -12.33
C ALA A 99 -2.16 -10.50 -11.10
N LYS A 100 -1.54 -10.51 -9.93
CA LYS A 100 -2.05 -9.90 -8.69
C LYS A 100 -2.15 -8.37 -8.78
N ARG A 101 -1.25 -7.75 -9.54
CA ARG A 101 -1.18 -6.30 -9.71
C ARG A 101 -2.20 -5.78 -10.71
N GLY A 102 -2.50 -6.59 -11.73
CA GLY A 102 -3.60 -6.27 -12.64
C GLY A 102 -4.94 -6.10 -11.90
N GLN A 103 -5.11 -6.75 -10.76
CA GLN A 103 -6.32 -6.67 -9.93
C GLN A 103 -6.35 -5.45 -9.02
N TYR A 104 -5.20 -5.04 -8.45
CA TYR A 104 -5.10 -3.77 -7.74
C TYR A 104 -5.44 -2.61 -8.69
N ILE A 105 -4.85 -2.63 -9.90
CA ILE A 105 -5.11 -1.62 -10.92
C ILE A 105 -6.58 -1.67 -11.39
N ALA A 106 -7.11 -2.83 -11.74
CA ALA A 106 -8.47 -2.96 -12.25
C ALA A 106 -9.56 -2.83 -11.16
N GLY A 107 -9.28 -3.23 -9.93
CA GLY A 107 -10.23 -3.21 -8.82
C GLY A 107 -10.19 -1.90 -8.03
N PHE A 108 -9.03 -1.54 -7.51
CA PHE A 108 -8.89 -0.39 -6.61
C PHE A 108 -8.69 0.92 -7.36
N LEU A 109 -7.70 0.99 -8.27
CA LEU A 109 -7.40 2.22 -8.98
C LEU A 109 -8.54 2.65 -9.92
N ALA A 110 -9.19 1.70 -10.60
CA ALA A 110 -10.33 2.00 -11.46
C ALA A 110 -11.52 2.60 -10.70
N GLN A 111 -11.74 2.18 -9.44
CA GLN A 111 -12.78 2.73 -8.57
C GLN A 111 -12.36 4.06 -7.91
N SER A 112 -11.06 4.34 -7.85
CA SER A 112 -10.50 5.56 -7.27
C SER A 112 -10.33 6.68 -8.28
N GLU A 113 -10.71 6.46 -9.55
CA GLU A 113 -10.47 7.40 -10.66
C GLU A 113 -8.98 7.76 -10.85
N ILE A 114 -8.07 6.86 -10.43
CA ILE A 114 -6.62 7.04 -10.55
C ILE A 114 -6.16 6.39 -11.85
N CYS A 115 -5.49 7.17 -12.70
CA CYS A 115 -4.91 6.66 -13.95
C CYS A 115 -3.43 6.31 -13.85
N ASP A 116 -2.69 6.94 -12.93
CA ASP A 116 -1.26 6.65 -12.70
C ASP A 116 -0.84 7.05 -11.29
N GLU A 117 0.16 6.34 -10.76
CA GLU A 117 0.62 6.48 -9.37
C GLU A 117 2.15 6.38 -9.29
N VAL A 118 2.76 7.18 -8.43
CA VAL A 118 4.19 7.13 -8.10
C VAL A 118 4.36 7.09 -6.59
N GLY A 119 5.02 6.03 -6.10
CA GLY A 119 5.41 5.89 -4.70
C GLY A 119 6.80 6.47 -4.43
N ILE A 120 6.91 7.23 -3.34
CA ILE A 120 8.17 7.71 -2.77
C ILE A 120 8.34 6.95 -1.44
N MET A 121 9.28 6.00 -1.40
CA MET A 121 9.45 5.08 -0.28
C MET A 121 10.66 5.50 0.54
N LEU A 122 10.45 5.93 1.77
CA LEU A 122 11.48 6.43 2.69
C LEU A 122 11.66 5.50 3.89
N ALA A 123 12.90 5.29 4.33
CA ALA A 123 13.14 4.58 5.58
C ALA A 123 12.55 5.37 6.77
N ASP A 124 11.75 4.71 7.62
CA ASP A 124 11.02 5.36 8.73
C ASP A 124 11.42 4.81 10.12
N GLY A 125 12.67 4.40 10.24
CA GLY A 125 13.25 3.85 11.45
C GLY A 125 12.89 2.38 11.72
N GLY A 126 13.86 1.58 12.19
CA GLY A 126 13.68 0.16 12.41
C GLY A 126 13.16 -0.57 11.18
N ASP A 127 12.09 -1.36 11.36
CA ASP A 127 11.44 -2.14 10.31
C ASP A 127 10.28 -1.39 9.61
N TRP A 128 10.26 -0.06 9.66
CA TRP A 128 9.21 0.74 9.06
C TRP A 128 9.68 1.46 7.79
N CYS A 129 8.73 1.68 6.90
CA CYS A 129 8.86 2.49 5.70
C CYS A 129 7.70 3.48 5.62
N LEU A 130 7.98 4.75 5.33
CA LEU A 130 6.99 5.74 4.97
C LEU A 130 6.84 5.76 3.46
N GLY A 131 5.66 5.39 2.94
CA GLY A 131 5.28 5.55 1.54
C GLY A 131 4.47 6.84 1.37
N ILE A 132 4.90 7.70 0.45
CA ILE A 132 4.13 8.86 -0.01
C ILE A 132 3.75 8.57 -1.45
N PHE A 133 2.46 8.47 -1.73
CA PHE A 133 1.93 8.11 -3.05
C PHE A 133 1.30 9.34 -3.68
N LEU A 134 1.75 9.66 -4.88
CA LEU A 134 1.22 10.74 -5.70
C LEU A 134 0.37 10.13 -6.80
N ASP A 135 -0.88 10.56 -6.90
CA ASP A 135 -1.85 10.02 -7.83
C ASP A 135 -2.29 11.08 -8.84
N ARG A 136 -2.54 10.63 -10.06
CA ARG A 136 -3.14 11.42 -11.14
C ARG A 136 -4.38 10.74 -11.70
N SER A 137 -5.40 11.55 -11.99
CA SER A 137 -6.69 11.06 -12.49
C SER A 137 -6.79 11.07 -14.02
N THR A 138 -6.00 11.87 -14.73
CA THR A 138 -6.20 12.11 -16.18
C THR A 138 -4.97 11.85 -17.03
N VAL A 139 -3.76 12.04 -16.51
CA VAL A 139 -2.52 11.94 -17.28
C VAL A 139 -1.44 11.20 -16.50
N SER A 140 -0.68 10.35 -17.20
CA SER A 140 0.43 9.63 -16.56
C SER A 140 1.61 10.54 -16.24
N PHE A 141 2.41 10.13 -15.26
CA PHE A 141 3.69 10.74 -14.96
C PHE A 141 4.68 10.54 -16.11
N LYS A 142 5.39 11.59 -16.47
CA LYS A 142 6.41 11.56 -17.53
C LYS A 142 7.73 11.04 -16.96
N ASP A 143 8.53 10.39 -17.79
CA ASP A 143 9.85 9.90 -17.38
C ASP A 143 10.75 11.04 -16.85
N SER A 144 10.61 12.28 -17.39
CA SER A 144 11.31 13.45 -16.89
C SER A 144 10.89 13.89 -15.49
N GLU A 145 9.64 13.63 -15.10
CA GLU A 145 9.13 13.90 -13.74
C GLU A 145 9.64 12.84 -12.76
N ILE A 146 9.68 11.58 -13.20
CA ILE A 146 10.28 10.49 -12.42
C ILE A 146 11.79 10.72 -12.22
N ALA A 147 12.50 11.17 -13.25
CA ALA A 147 13.92 11.52 -13.15
C ALA A 147 14.14 12.69 -12.16
N LEU A 148 13.27 13.70 -12.18
CA LEU A 148 13.34 14.82 -11.24
C LEU A 148 13.08 14.37 -9.80
N LEU A 149 12.07 13.52 -9.56
CA LEU A 149 11.84 12.95 -8.24
C LEU A 149 13.06 12.16 -7.75
N THR A 150 13.68 11.38 -8.64
CA THR A 150 14.88 10.60 -8.32
C THR A 150 16.07 11.50 -7.98
N GLU A 151 16.25 12.61 -8.69
CA GLU A 151 17.26 13.63 -8.38
C GLU A 151 17.04 14.27 -7.01
N ARG A 152 15.76 14.50 -6.63
CA ARG A 152 15.37 15.13 -5.37
C ARG A 152 15.32 14.16 -4.18
N LEU A 153 15.27 12.87 -4.43
CA LEU A 153 15.13 11.85 -3.41
C LEU A 153 16.09 12.01 -2.22
N PRO A 154 17.40 12.29 -2.40
CA PRO A 154 18.31 12.48 -1.27
C PRO A 154 17.88 13.59 -0.30
N VAL A 155 17.20 14.64 -0.81
CA VAL A 155 16.67 15.74 0.02
C VAL A 155 15.49 15.24 0.86
N PHE A 156 14.60 14.46 0.26
CA PHE A 156 13.44 13.90 0.97
C PHE A 156 13.89 12.90 2.06
N GLU A 157 14.85 12.05 1.74
CA GLU A 157 15.45 11.10 2.69
C GLU A 157 16.13 11.84 3.86
N ALA A 158 16.92 12.87 3.57
CA ALA A 158 17.61 13.65 4.61
C ALA A 158 16.64 14.38 5.53
N LEU A 159 15.60 15.01 4.98
CA LEU A 159 14.57 15.70 5.76
C LEU A 159 13.80 14.71 6.65
N HIS A 160 13.45 13.55 6.12
CA HIS A 160 12.73 12.54 6.89
C HIS A 160 13.60 11.89 7.98
N ALA A 161 14.86 11.63 7.68
CA ALA A 161 15.84 11.15 8.68
C ALA A 161 16.06 12.16 9.82
N LEU A 162 16.09 13.47 9.50
CA LEU A 162 16.16 14.54 10.50
C LEU A 162 14.90 14.56 11.37
N ASP A 163 13.72 14.38 10.78
CA ASP A 163 12.46 14.32 11.53
C ASP A 163 12.45 13.15 12.51
N ILE A 164 12.83 11.95 12.06
CA ILE A 164 12.93 10.77 12.93
C ILE A 164 13.89 11.03 14.08
N LYS A 165 15.07 11.58 13.79
CA LYS A 165 16.09 11.90 14.81
C LYS A 165 15.59 12.95 15.82
N ALA A 166 14.88 13.98 15.35
CA ALA A 166 14.36 15.04 16.21
C ALA A 166 13.24 14.56 17.14
N ARG A 167 12.48 13.56 16.73
CA ARG A 167 11.39 12.99 17.54
C ARG A 167 11.87 11.95 18.56
N GLY A 168 13.08 11.40 18.42
CA GLY A 168 13.64 10.36 19.30
C GLY A 168 13.15 8.96 18.99
N SER A 169 13.71 7.95 19.67
CA SER A 169 13.43 6.52 19.44
C SER A 169 12.05 6.04 19.95
N ASP A 170 11.32 6.85 20.72
CA ASP A 170 10.01 6.50 21.29
C ASP A 170 8.81 6.89 20.42
N PHE A 171 9.07 7.13 19.15
CA PHE A 171 8.05 7.65 18.26
C PHE A 171 7.10 6.57 17.73
N SER A 172 6.03 6.30 18.48
CA SER A 172 4.76 5.83 17.91
C SER A 172 4.08 7.02 17.24
N ARG A 173 3.98 7.04 15.91
CA ARG A 173 3.11 8.00 15.20
C ARG A 173 1.64 7.68 15.45
N THR A 174 1.19 7.88 16.67
CA THR A 174 -0.22 7.85 17.04
C THR A 174 -0.85 9.22 16.80
N SER A 175 -0.78 9.71 15.58
CA SER A 175 -1.61 10.83 15.15
C SER A 175 -2.29 10.50 13.82
N ALA A 176 -2.79 9.27 13.70
CA ALA A 176 -3.98 9.08 12.89
C ALA A 176 -5.10 9.87 13.58
N PRO A 177 -5.95 10.62 12.87
CA PRO A 177 -7.16 11.16 13.46
C PRO A 177 -7.90 10.00 14.13
N SER A 178 -8.21 10.17 15.40
CA SER A 178 -8.84 9.16 16.25
C SER A 178 -10.04 8.57 15.51
N GLY A 179 -9.94 7.36 14.99
CA GLY A 179 -11.01 6.67 14.29
C GLY A 179 -10.64 5.92 13.01
N LEU A 180 -9.47 6.17 12.38
CA LEU A 180 -9.08 5.50 11.12
C LEU A 180 -7.87 4.56 11.28
N GLY A 181 -7.55 4.16 12.49
CA GLY A 181 -6.62 3.06 12.73
C GLY A 181 -7.31 1.75 12.38
N ALA A 182 -6.72 0.94 11.49
CA ALA A 182 -7.11 -0.45 11.37
C ALA A 182 -7.06 -1.08 12.76
N SER A 183 -8.17 -1.65 13.22
CA SER A 183 -8.19 -2.46 14.44
C SER A 183 -7.05 -3.48 14.38
N PRO A 184 -6.31 -3.73 15.45
CA PRO A 184 -5.03 -4.48 15.43
C PRO A 184 -5.11 -5.92 14.94
N GLN A 185 -6.21 -6.39 14.37
CA GLN A 185 -6.42 -7.79 13.98
C GLN A 185 -7.37 -8.05 12.80
N GLN A 186 -7.61 -7.13 11.92
CA GLN A 186 -8.39 -7.51 10.74
C GLN A 186 -7.48 -7.96 9.60
N LYS A 187 -7.15 -9.26 9.62
CA LYS A 187 -6.81 -10.03 8.41
C LYS A 187 -7.96 -9.85 7.42
N PRO A 188 -7.74 -9.87 6.08
CA PRO A 188 -8.84 -9.86 5.12
C PRO A 188 -9.83 -10.95 5.54
N ARG A 189 -10.94 -10.54 6.13
CA ARG A 189 -11.97 -11.49 6.56
C ARG A 189 -12.77 -11.85 5.35
N VAL A 190 -12.63 -13.09 4.91
CA VAL A 190 -13.56 -13.69 3.97
C VAL A 190 -14.90 -13.83 4.72
N PRO A 191 -15.95 -13.07 4.32
CA PRO A 191 -17.25 -13.18 4.95
C PRO A 191 -17.75 -14.62 4.85
N GLU A 192 -18.42 -15.14 5.88
CA GLU A 192 -18.97 -16.49 5.84
C GLU A 192 -20.01 -16.65 4.73
N SER A 193 -20.68 -15.56 4.38
CA SER A 193 -21.65 -15.50 3.30
C SER A 193 -21.06 -15.62 1.90
N LEU A 194 -19.76 -15.33 1.72
CA LEU A 194 -19.17 -15.31 0.39
C LEU A 194 -18.96 -16.72 -0.19
N TRP A 195 -18.54 -17.67 0.60
CA TRP A 195 -18.31 -19.05 0.16
C TRP A 195 -18.76 -19.99 1.28
N PRO A 196 -20.08 -20.18 1.44
CA PRO A 196 -20.63 -20.99 2.52
C PRO A 196 -20.20 -22.46 2.46
N GLU A 197 -19.82 -22.97 1.28
CA GLU A 197 -19.32 -24.31 1.03
C GLU A 197 -17.91 -24.57 1.56
N LEU A 198 -17.16 -23.53 1.94
CA LEU A 198 -15.83 -23.68 2.51
C LEU A 198 -15.90 -23.99 4.00
N SER A 199 -15.18 -25.02 4.42
CA SER A 199 -14.94 -25.28 5.85
C SER A 199 -14.12 -24.16 6.49
N SER A 200 -14.15 -24.05 7.83
CA SER A 200 -13.37 -23.05 8.58
C SER A 200 -11.88 -23.11 8.23
N ARG A 201 -11.33 -24.32 8.04
CA ARG A 201 -9.92 -24.52 7.69
C ARG A 201 -9.59 -24.08 6.26
N GLU A 202 -10.49 -24.37 5.32
CA GLU A 202 -10.35 -23.91 3.93
C GLU A 202 -10.47 -22.38 3.84
N ARG A 203 -11.38 -21.80 4.61
CA ARG A 203 -11.55 -20.35 4.72
C ARG A 203 -10.30 -19.66 5.29
N GLU A 204 -9.69 -20.24 6.33
CA GLU A 204 -8.42 -19.75 6.87
C GLU A 204 -7.30 -19.79 5.82
N LEU A 205 -7.23 -20.87 5.04
CA LEU A 205 -6.27 -20.99 3.96
C LEU A 205 -6.53 -19.96 2.85
N VAL A 206 -7.80 -19.77 2.44
CA VAL A 206 -8.19 -18.73 1.47
C VAL A 206 -7.81 -17.35 1.97
N GLN A 207 -8.02 -17.03 3.24
CA GLN A 207 -7.59 -15.75 3.83
C GLN A 207 -6.07 -15.53 3.70
N LEU A 208 -5.27 -16.57 3.88
CA LEU A 208 -3.82 -16.48 3.72
C LEU A 208 -3.40 -16.36 2.24
N ILE A 209 -4.12 -17.02 1.32
CA ILE A 209 -3.91 -16.85 -0.12
C ILE A 209 -4.23 -15.41 -0.52
N LEU A 210 -5.40 -14.91 -0.14
CA LEU A 210 -5.84 -13.54 -0.42
C LEU A 210 -4.90 -12.51 0.22
N ALA A 211 -4.32 -12.82 1.39
CA ALA A 211 -3.26 -12.01 2.02
C ALA A 211 -1.89 -12.12 1.32
N GLY A 212 -1.80 -12.82 0.18
CA GLY A 212 -0.59 -12.91 -0.64
C GLY A 212 0.53 -13.76 -0.05
N HIS A 213 0.23 -14.63 0.94
CA HIS A 213 1.25 -15.50 1.51
C HIS A 213 1.69 -16.59 0.52
N PRO A 214 3.02 -16.79 0.30
CA PRO A 214 3.52 -17.92 -0.47
C PRO A 214 3.12 -19.26 0.15
N THR A 215 2.98 -20.30 -0.66
CA THR A 215 2.56 -21.65 -0.22
C THR A 215 3.40 -22.19 0.97
N ALA A 216 4.71 -21.94 0.97
CA ALA A 216 5.59 -22.34 2.07
C ALA A 216 5.25 -21.63 3.39
N ASN A 217 5.00 -20.31 3.32
CA ASN A 217 4.62 -19.52 4.49
C ASN A 217 3.20 -19.89 5.01
N ILE A 218 2.28 -20.21 4.10
CA ILE A 218 0.96 -20.76 4.48
C ILE A 218 1.11 -22.07 5.23
N ALA A 219 1.97 -22.99 4.74
CA ALA A 219 2.23 -24.26 5.37
C ALA A 219 2.74 -24.10 6.81
N GLU A 220 3.73 -23.22 7.00
CA GLU A 220 4.31 -22.89 8.31
C GLU A 220 3.25 -22.31 9.26
N ARG A 221 2.47 -21.29 8.81
CA ARG A 221 1.44 -20.62 9.62
C ARG A 221 0.30 -21.55 10.05
N LEU A 222 -0.04 -22.51 9.20
CA LEU A 222 -1.10 -23.47 9.45
C LEU A 222 -0.61 -24.75 10.17
N GLY A 223 0.71 -24.91 10.36
CA GLY A 223 1.31 -26.09 10.97
C GLY A 223 1.12 -27.35 10.13
N ILE A 224 1.13 -27.24 8.78
CA ILE A 224 0.90 -28.35 7.84
C ILE A 224 1.99 -28.38 6.77
N THR A 225 2.05 -29.44 5.97
CA THR A 225 3.04 -29.54 4.90
C THR A 225 2.64 -28.73 3.65
N VAL A 226 3.62 -28.35 2.82
CA VAL A 226 3.38 -27.70 1.51
C VAL A 226 2.48 -28.58 0.63
N GLY A 227 2.65 -29.92 0.68
CA GLY A 227 1.78 -30.86 -0.04
C GLY A 227 0.32 -30.79 0.44
N THR A 228 0.12 -30.65 1.75
CA THR A 228 -1.22 -30.49 2.34
C THR A 228 -1.87 -29.18 1.90
N VAL A 229 -1.10 -28.06 1.86
CA VAL A 229 -1.59 -26.78 1.34
C VAL A 229 -2.05 -26.92 -0.12
N LYS A 230 -1.24 -27.56 -0.99
CA LYS A 230 -1.61 -27.81 -2.39
C LYS A 230 -2.90 -28.64 -2.53
N ASN A 231 -3.08 -29.66 -1.69
CA ASN A 231 -4.31 -30.47 -1.68
C ASN A 231 -5.53 -29.67 -1.24
N HIS A 232 -5.39 -28.82 -0.20
CA HIS A 232 -6.47 -27.93 0.22
C HIS A 232 -6.83 -26.92 -0.90
N ARG A 233 -5.82 -26.31 -1.55
CA ARG A 233 -6.06 -25.39 -2.69
C ARG A 233 -6.87 -26.08 -3.80
N ARG A 234 -6.50 -27.29 -4.19
CA ARG A 234 -7.24 -28.05 -5.19
C ARG A 234 -8.70 -28.24 -4.78
N ARG A 235 -8.97 -28.70 -3.54
CA ARG A 235 -10.34 -28.89 -3.04
C ARG A 235 -11.15 -27.58 -2.99
N ILE A 236 -10.49 -26.49 -2.58
CA ILE A 236 -11.11 -25.15 -2.58
C ILE A 236 -11.50 -24.78 -4.02
N TYR A 237 -10.61 -24.96 -4.98
CA TYR A 237 -10.87 -24.63 -6.38
C TYR A 237 -12.00 -25.48 -6.97
N GLU A 238 -12.04 -26.78 -6.64
CA GLU A 238 -13.13 -27.68 -7.01
C GLU A 238 -14.47 -27.21 -6.41
N LYS A 239 -14.50 -26.80 -5.13
CA LYS A 239 -15.72 -26.30 -4.48
C LYS A 239 -16.23 -24.97 -5.02
N LEU A 240 -15.32 -24.09 -5.39
CA LEU A 240 -15.64 -22.76 -5.90
C LEU A 240 -15.84 -22.72 -7.42
N ASP A 241 -15.72 -23.87 -8.10
CA ASP A 241 -15.77 -24.02 -9.55
C ASP A 241 -14.80 -23.05 -10.26
N ILE A 242 -13.56 -23.03 -9.79
CA ILE A 242 -12.47 -22.21 -10.33
C ILE A 242 -11.26 -23.07 -10.66
N THR A 243 -10.43 -22.58 -11.57
CA THR A 243 -9.22 -23.30 -12.02
C THR A 243 -7.93 -22.58 -11.60
N THR A 244 -8.02 -21.30 -11.29
CA THR A 244 -6.86 -20.45 -11.01
C THR A 244 -7.03 -19.63 -9.74
N GLU A 245 -5.90 -19.28 -9.12
CA GLU A 245 -5.87 -18.33 -8.01
C GLU A 245 -6.45 -16.96 -8.44
N ARG A 246 -6.27 -16.58 -9.73
CA ARG A 246 -6.85 -15.35 -10.28
C ARG A 246 -8.37 -15.33 -10.19
N GLU A 247 -9.04 -16.45 -10.48
CA GLU A 247 -10.50 -16.55 -10.38
C GLU A 247 -10.98 -16.45 -8.94
N LEU A 248 -10.22 -17.02 -7.96
CA LEU A 248 -10.49 -16.84 -6.53
C LEU A 248 -10.50 -15.34 -6.14
N PHE A 249 -9.51 -14.60 -6.60
CA PHE A 249 -9.44 -13.17 -6.37
C PHE A 249 -10.58 -12.41 -7.06
N LEU A 250 -10.92 -12.76 -8.30
CA LEU A 250 -12.01 -12.12 -9.04
C LEU A 250 -13.36 -12.31 -8.33
N GLN A 251 -13.67 -13.52 -7.86
CA GLN A 251 -14.89 -13.78 -7.08
C GLN A 251 -14.91 -12.98 -5.78
N PHE A 252 -13.77 -12.90 -5.07
CA PHE A 252 -13.67 -12.12 -3.84
C PHE A 252 -13.93 -10.64 -4.08
N PHE A 253 -13.36 -10.06 -5.14
CA PHE A 253 -13.58 -8.65 -5.49
C PHE A 253 -14.98 -8.34 -5.98
N GLN A 254 -15.60 -9.25 -6.74
CA GLN A 254 -17.00 -9.09 -7.17
C GLN A 254 -17.95 -9.03 -5.97
N HIS A 255 -17.66 -9.78 -4.91
CA HIS A 255 -18.43 -9.74 -3.68
C HIS A 255 -18.24 -8.44 -2.87
N LEU A 256 -17.03 -7.84 -2.94
CA LEU A 256 -16.78 -6.54 -2.32
C LEU A 256 -17.45 -5.38 -3.07
N GLY A 257 -18.04 -5.64 -4.23
CA GLY A 257 -18.88 -4.85 -5.14
C GLY A 257 -18.90 -3.32 -5.02
N PRO A 258 -19.31 -2.54 -6.00
CA PRO A 258 -19.60 -1.15 -5.77
C PRO A 258 -20.72 -1.08 -4.74
N ALA A 259 -20.45 -0.43 -3.60
CA ALA A 259 -21.52 -0.05 -2.69
C ALA A 259 -22.46 0.85 -3.48
N ALA A 260 -23.74 0.44 -3.59
CA ALA A 260 -24.79 1.19 -4.25
C ALA A 260 -24.97 2.57 -3.62
#